data_e4cdf57f2c3bc763992f76b157db8e68
#
_entry.id   e4cdf57f2c3bc763992f76b157db8e68
#
_cell.length_a   1.000
_cell.length_b   1.000
_cell.length_c   1.000
_cell.angle_alpha   90.00
_cell.angle_beta   90.00
_cell.angle_gamma   90.00
#
_symmetry.space_group_name_H-M   'P 1'
#
loop_
_entity.id
_entity.type
_entity.pdbx_description
1 polymer ?
#
loop_
_entity_poly.entity_id
_entity_poly.type
_entity_poly.pdbx_seq_one_letter_code
_entity_poly.pdbx_strand_id
1 'polypeptide(L)'
;MPRLRLPDFLGLGVQKGGTTTLHQMLAEHPEVFLPEQKEVHYFSLHYAEGPAWYAAHYEALAPGQRCGDITPYYLFHPEAPARIKALLPTARLLVLLRDPVQRTLSQLFHSRRLGLEPLDLEAAIAAESQRLAGAEAVLARPDGRHGSHQEHSYLSRSRYERQLPGWQALFPPEQLLILRSEDLFTDPASIWQRLQSFLGLTPVPWAGELPRANAGSGEQATVPPQLRAWLREQLAPTYRAMEAGYGLGW
;
A
#
# COMPACT_ATOMS: atom_id res chain seq x y z
N MET A 1 -19.04 -19.48 -20.26
CA MET A 1 -18.40 -18.15 -20.33
C MET A 1 -16.92 -18.32 -20.06
N PRO A 2 -16.01 -17.67 -20.78
CA PRO A 2 -14.61 -17.74 -20.44
C PRO A 2 -14.41 -17.26 -19.00
N ARG A 3 -13.55 -17.95 -18.24
CA ARG A 3 -13.21 -17.58 -16.87
C ARG A 3 -12.43 -16.28 -16.90
N LEU A 4 -12.90 -15.23 -16.20
CA LEU A 4 -12.19 -13.96 -16.08
C LEU A 4 -10.80 -14.21 -15.48
N ARG A 5 -9.78 -13.61 -16.06
CA ARG A 5 -8.43 -13.57 -15.50
C ARG A 5 -8.38 -12.43 -14.48
N LEU A 6 -8.13 -12.77 -13.24
CA LEU A 6 -8.10 -11.86 -12.10
C LEU A 6 -6.81 -12.07 -11.31
N PRO A 7 -6.34 -11.07 -10.54
CA PRO A 7 -5.09 -11.17 -9.78
C PRO A 7 -5.04 -12.34 -8.80
N ASP A 8 -3.89 -13.01 -8.77
CA ASP A 8 -3.53 -14.01 -7.77
C ASP A 8 -3.04 -13.36 -6.48
N PHE A 9 -2.48 -12.15 -6.57
CA PHE A 9 -1.98 -11.42 -5.43
C PHE A 9 -2.20 -9.90 -5.55
N LEU A 10 -2.21 -9.22 -4.40
CA LEU A 10 -2.38 -7.78 -4.31
C LEU A 10 -1.32 -7.16 -3.40
N GLY A 11 -0.71 -6.05 -3.82
CA GLY A 11 0.08 -5.17 -2.98
C GLY A 11 -0.80 -4.05 -2.43
N LEU A 12 -1.20 -4.17 -1.18
CA LEU A 12 -2.20 -3.30 -0.56
C LEU A 12 -1.67 -1.93 -0.15
N GLY A 13 -0.37 -1.80 0.09
CA GLY A 13 0.24 -0.57 0.61
C GLY A 13 1.51 -0.84 1.42
N VAL A 14 2.03 0.20 2.08
CA VAL A 14 1.42 1.53 2.27
C VAL A 14 1.88 2.51 1.19
N GLN A 15 1.10 3.52 0.92
CA GLN A 15 1.59 4.65 0.12
C GLN A 15 2.83 5.26 0.79
N LYS A 16 3.88 5.53 0.01
CA LYS A 16 5.20 5.97 0.49
C LYS A 16 6.01 4.91 1.27
N GLY A 17 5.60 3.64 1.20
CA GLY A 17 6.29 2.49 1.78
C GLY A 17 7.21 1.72 0.82
N GLY A 18 7.51 2.25 -0.38
CA GLY A 18 8.38 1.55 -1.33
C GLY A 18 7.65 0.61 -2.31
N THR A 19 6.34 0.76 -2.47
CA THR A 19 5.53 -0.09 -3.37
C THR A 19 5.89 0.03 -4.84
N THR A 20 6.53 1.14 -5.27
CA THR A 20 7.08 1.24 -6.62
C THR A 20 8.28 0.33 -6.81
N THR A 21 9.19 0.29 -5.82
CA THR A 21 10.32 -0.64 -5.80
C THR A 21 9.85 -2.08 -5.75
N LEU A 22 8.85 -2.40 -4.91
CA LEU A 22 8.23 -3.73 -4.87
C LEU A 22 7.64 -4.13 -6.23
N HIS A 23 6.94 -3.22 -6.90
CA HIS A 23 6.38 -3.45 -8.25
C HIS A 23 7.49 -3.79 -9.25
N GLN A 24 8.55 -2.97 -9.30
CA GLN A 24 9.68 -3.19 -10.21
C GLN A 24 10.39 -4.52 -9.92
N MET A 25 10.61 -4.80 -8.62
CA MET A 25 11.22 -6.06 -8.18
C MET A 25 10.39 -7.28 -8.63
N LEU A 26 9.09 -7.26 -8.44
CA LEU A 26 8.21 -8.35 -8.86
C LEU A 26 8.09 -8.48 -10.38
N ALA A 27 8.15 -7.37 -11.11
CA ALA A 27 8.11 -7.38 -12.58
C ALA A 27 9.33 -8.05 -13.22
N GLU A 28 10.46 -8.18 -12.49
CA GLU A 28 11.64 -8.90 -12.97
C GLU A 28 11.47 -10.43 -12.89
N HIS A 29 10.46 -10.93 -12.18
CA HIS A 29 10.27 -12.38 -12.07
C HIS A 29 9.55 -12.94 -13.30
N PRO A 30 10.10 -13.98 -13.99
CA PRO A 30 9.53 -14.50 -15.25
C PRO A 30 8.11 -15.06 -15.11
N GLU A 31 7.75 -15.54 -13.91
CA GLU A 31 6.43 -16.07 -13.61
C GLU A 31 5.45 -14.99 -13.11
N VAL A 32 5.82 -13.71 -13.07
CA VAL A 32 4.96 -12.63 -12.60
C VAL A 32 4.51 -11.76 -13.77
N PHE A 33 3.24 -11.47 -13.80
CA PHE A 33 2.64 -10.48 -14.68
C PHE A 33 2.04 -9.34 -13.84
N LEU A 34 2.44 -8.13 -14.13
CA LEU A 34 1.83 -6.91 -13.59
C LEU A 34 1.31 -6.08 -14.78
N PRO A 35 0.13 -5.47 -14.68
CA PRO A 35 -0.41 -4.65 -15.76
C PRO A 35 0.49 -3.43 -16.00
N GLU A 36 0.51 -2.95 -17.24
CA GLU A 36 1.26 -1.76 -17.64
C GLU A 36 0.85 -0.54 -16.80
N GLN A 37 -0.45 -0.39 -16.57
CA GLN A 37 -0.97 0.61 -15.65
C GLN A 37 -0.69 0.19 -14.22
N LYS A 38 0.30 0.82 -13.59
CA LYS A 38 0.50 0.69 -12.15
C LYS A 38 -0.66 1.33 -11.39
N GLU A 39 -1.06 0.69 -10.26
CA GLU A 39 -2.15 1.17 -9.42
C GLU A 39 -3.50 1.20 -10.16
N VAL A 40 -4.03 0.01 -10.47
CA VAL A 40 -5.31 -0.14 -11.21
C VAL A 40 -6.49 0.48 -10.45
N HIS A 41 -6.41 0.56 -9.12
CA HIS A 41 -7.44 1.16 -8.27
C HIS A 41 -8.84 0.54 -8.39
N TYR A 42 -8.95 -0.71 -8.86
CA TYR A 42 -10.27 -1.35 -9.04
C TYR A 42 -11.09 -1.36 -7.74
N PHE A 43 -10.55 -1.86 -6.64
CA PHE A 43 -11.28 -1.98 -5.37
C PHE A 43 -11.49 -0.66 -4.63
N SER A 44 -10.94 0.44 -5.13
CA SER A 44 -11.07 1.77 -4.53
C SER A 44 -11.82 2.77 -5.42
N LEU A 45 -11.30 3.09 -6.60
CA LEU A 45 -11.81 4.17 -7.44
C LEU A 45 -12.67 3.69 -8.63
N HIS A 46 -12.53 2.42 -9.02
CA HIS A 46 -13.14 1.86 -10.24
C HIS A 46 -14.05 0.66 -9.96
N TYR A 47 -14.51 0.49 -8.72
CA TYR A 47 -15.30 -0.69 -8.35
C TYR A 47 -16.62 -0.79 -9.12
N ALA A 48 -17.22 0.35 -9.46
CA ALA A 48 -18.46 0.41 -10.25
C ALA A 48 -18.29 -0.07 -11.71
N GLU A 49 -17.05 -0.11 -12.24
CA GLU A 49 -16.77 -0.59 -13.60
C GLU A 49 -16.96 -2.12 -13.74
N GLY A 50 -17.00 -2.82 -12.63
CA GLY A 50 -17.25 -4.26 -12.57
C GLY A 50 -16.03 -5.15 -12.91
N PRO A 51 -16.15 -6.47 -12.61
CA PRO A 51 -15.03 -7.40 -12.71
C PRO A 51 -14.48 -7.61 -14.13
N ALA A 52 -15.30 -7.40 -15.16
CA ALA A 52 -14.87 -7.53 -16.55
C ALA A 52 -13.89 -6.42 -16.94
N TRP A 53 -14.14 -5.18 -16.49
CA TRP A 53 -13.21 -4.06 -16.67
C TRP A 53 -11.87 -4.35 -15.97
N TYR A 54 -11.91 -4.89 -14.76
CA TYR A 54 -10.68 -5.24 -14.04
C TYR A 54 -9.90 -6.35 -14.74
N ALA A 55 -10.59 -7.38 -15.23
CA ALA A 55 -9.99 -8.50 -15.94
C ALA A 55 -9.31 -8.09 -17.26
N ALA A 56 -9.77 -7.05 -17.93
CA ALA A 56 -9.18 -6.54 -19.17
C ALA A 56 -7.71 -6.11 -19.00
N HIS A 57 -7.29 -5.72 -17.80
CA HIS A 57 -5.89 -5.38 -17.50
C HIS A 57 -4.95 -6.60 -17.52
N TYR A 58 -5.49 -7.82 -17.56
CA TYR A 58 -4.75 -9.09 -17.49
C TYR A 58 -4.87 -9.95 -18.76
N GLU A 59 -5.35 -9.39 -19.86
CA GLU A 59 -5.52 -10.12 -21.13
C GLU A 59 -4.20 -10.64 -21.71
N ALA A 60 -3.10 -9.90 -21.48
CA ALA A 60 -1.76 -10.29 -21.94
C ALA A 60 -1.05 -11.35 -21.06
N LEU A 61 -1.72 -11.84 -20.01
CA LEU A 61 -1.17 -12.84 -19.08
C LEU A 61 -0.86 -14.14 -19.81
N ALA A 62 0.43 -14.55 -19.78
CA ALA A 62 0.87 -15.81 -20.38
C ALA A 62 0.52 -17.03 -19.50
N PRO A 63 0.38 -18.22 -20.09
CA PRO A 63 0.19 -19.44 -19.33
C PRO A 63 1.32 -19.68 -18.32
N GLY A 64 0.94 -20.02 -17.08
CA GLY A 64 1.88 -20.29 -16.00
C GLY A 64 2.30 -19.07 -15.18
N GLN A 65 2.04 -17.87 -15.66
CA GLN A 65 2.29 -16.66 -14.87
C GLN A 65 1.21 -16.44 -13.81
N ARG A 66 1.64 -15.85 -12.70
CA ARG A 66 0.78 -15.27 -11.67
C ARG A 66 0.63 -13.78 -11.91
N CYS A 67 -0.58 -13.27 -11.84
CA CYS A 67 -0.80 -11.83 -12.02
C CYS A 67 -1.09 -11.13 -10.69
N GLY A 68 -0.66 -9.86 -10.62
CA GLY A 68 -0.82 -9.02 -9.45
C GLY A 68 -1.28 -7.61 -9.76
N ASP A 69 -1.81 -6.94 -8.73
CA ASP A 69 -2.13 -5.51 -8.72
C ASP A 69 -1.50 -4.87 -7.48
N ILE A 70 -0.69 -3.84 -7.66
CA ILE A 70 -0.06 -3.12 -6.56
C ILE A 70 -0.63 -1.72 -6.48
N THR A 71 -1.64 -1.56 -5.63
CA THR A 71 -2.37 -0.31 -5.41
C THR A 71 -2.34 0.08 -3.93
N PRO A 72 -1.44 0.97 -3.51
CA PRO A 72 -1.21 1.29 -2.10
C PRO A 72 -2.39 1.91 -1.35
N TYR A 73 -3.39 2.35 -2.07
CA TYR A 73 -4.60 2.91 -1.48
C TYR A 73 -5.53 1.85 -0.90
N TYR A 74 -5.41 0.59 -1.33
CA TYR A 74 -6.29 -0.48 -0.84
C TYR A 74 -6.19 -0.69 0.66
N LEU A 75 -4.99 -0.64 1.24
CA LEU A 75 -4.82 -0.85 2.68
C LEU A 75 -5.67 0.12 3.52
N PHE A 76 -5.78 1.37 3.08
CA PHE A 76 -6.46 2.43 3.80
C PHE A 76 -7.94 2.61 3.39
N HIS A 77 -8.35 2.10 2.23
CA HIS A 77 -9.72 2.26 1.75
C HIS A 77 -10.69 1.37 2.55
N PRO A 78 -11.74 1.92 3.19
CA PRO A 78 -12.57 1.18 4.15
C PRO A 78 -13.29 -0.03 3.53
N GLU A 79 -13.70 0.07 2.27
CA GLU A 79 -14.43 -1.00 1.58
C GLU A 79 -13.54 -2.02 0.87
N ALA A 80 -12.25 -1.74 0.68
CA ALA A 80 -11.36 -2.61 -0.07
C ALA A 80 -11.27 -4.04 0.52
N PRO A 81 -11.19 -4.24 1.85
CA PRO A 81 -11.12 -5.57 2.42
C PRO A 81 -12.31 -6.45 2.02
N ALA A 82 -13.53 -5.95 2.16
CA ALA A 82 -14.75 -6.67 1.82
C ALA A 82 -14.89 -6.91 0.31
N ARG A 83 -14.60 -5.90 -0.51
CA ARG A 83 -14.63 -6.00 -1.98
C ARG A 83 -13.62 -7.02 -2.50
N ILE A 84 -12.40 -7.02 -1.97
CA ILE A 84 -11.35 -7.98 -2.33
C ILE A 84 -11.76 -9.39 -1.87
N LYS A 85 -12.25 -9.55 -0.65
CA LYS A 85 -12.70 -10.86 -0.17
C LYS A 85 -13.81 -11.45 -1.01
N ALA A 86 -14.74 -10.64 -1.46
CA ALA A 86 -15.86 -11.07 -2.30
C ALA A 86 -15.41 -11.54 -3.69
N LEU A 87 -14.46 -10.85 -4.33
CA LEU A 87 -14.03 -11.18 -5.69
C LEU A 87 -12.83 -12.13 -5.74
N LEU A 88 -11.90 -11.98 -4.80
CA LEU A 88 -10.60 -12.67 -4.77
C LEU A 88 -10.37 -13.36 -3.41
N PRO A 89 -11.22 -14.31 -3.00
CA PRO A 89 -11.18 -14.89 -1.64
C PRO A 89 -9.88 -15.64 -1.33
N THR A 90 -9.13 -16.05 -2.37
CA THR A 90 -7.87 -16.81 -2.25
C THR A 90 -6.63 -15.99 -2.59
N ALA A 91 -6.77 -14.71 -2.89
CA ALA A 91 -5.63 -13.86 -3.24
C ALA A 91 -4.64 -13.75 -2.08
N ARG A 92 -3.36 -13.67 -2.43
CA ARG A 92 -2.27 -13.38 -1.49
C ARG A 92 -2.06 -11.89 -1.38
N LEU A 93 -1.94 -11.38 -0.17
CA LEU A 93 -1.93 -9.96 0.15
C LEU A 93 -0.55 -9.55 0.67
N LEU A 94 0.06 -8.57 0.02
CA LEU A 94 1.36 -8.02 0.38
C LEU A 94 1.16 -6.64 1.02
N VAL A 95 1.72 -6.44 2.20
CA VAL A 95 1.75 -5.16 2.90
C VAL A 95 3.18 -4.79 3.23
N LEU A 96 3.61 -3.63 2.77
CA LEU A 96 4.94 -3.08 3.03
C LEU A 96 4.78 -1.86 3.95
N LEU A 97 5.03 -2.03 5.25
CA LEU A 97 4.92 -0.98 6.26
C LEU A 97 6.23 -0.22 6.38
N ARG A 98 6.13 1.08 6.56
CA ARG A 98 7.26 1.99 6.79
C ARG A 98 7.15 2.61 8.18
N ASP A 99 8.27 3.13 8.73
CA ASP A 99 8.22 3.98 9.92
C ASP A 99 7.06 4.98 9.80
N PRO A 100 6.10 4.99 10.75
CA PRO A 100 4.87 5.77 10.62
C PRO A 100 5.10 7.27 10.48
N VAL A 101 6.11 7.83 11.19
CA VAL A 101 6.48 9.25 11.08
C VAL A 101 7.08 9.54 9.72
N GLN A 102 8.00 8.70 9.26
CA GLN A 102 8.65 8.86 7.95
C GLN A 102 7.63 8.74 6.80
N ARG A 103 6.66 7.83 6.93
CA ARG A 103 5.58 7.69 5.96
C ARG A 103 4.72 8.95 5.90
N THR A 104 4.30 9.49 7.08
CA THR A 104 3.50 10.71 7.20
C THR A 104 4.19 11.89 6.51
N LEU A 105 5.44 12.15 6.88
CA LEU A 105 6.23 13.24 6.30
C LEU A 105 6.46 13.06 4.80
N SER A 106 6.74 11.82 4.36
CA SER A 106 6.93 11.53 2.93
C SER A 106 5.69 11.81 2.09
N GLN A 107 4.50 11.57 2.63
CA GLN A 107 3.23 11.90 1.96
C GLN A 107 3.00 13.42 1.92
N LEU A 108 3.20 14.12 3.04
CA LEU A 108 3.07 15.58 3.10
C LEU A 108 3.93 16.28 2.05
N PHE A 109 5.22 15.94 2.00
CA PHE A 109 6.12 16.51 0.99
C PHE A 109 5.73 16.12 -0.44
N HIS A 110 5.26 14.89 -0.63
CA HIS A 110 4.78 14.44 -1.93
C HIS A 110 3.56 15.26 -2.40
N SER A 111 2.55 15.42 -1.53
CA SER A 111 1.35 16.21 -1.86
C SER A 111 1.69 17.68 -2.13
N ARG A 112 2.65 18.25 -1.39
CA ARG A 112 3.13 19.63 -1.65
C ARG A 112 3.83 19.75 -3.00
N ARG A 113 4.71 18.80 -3.36
CA ARG A 113 5.40 18.81 -4.67
C ARG A 113 4.43 18.69 -5.85
N LEU A 114 3.33 17.99 -5.66
CA LEU A 114 2.26 17.87 -6.66
C LEU A 114 1.30 19.06 -6.68
N GLY A 115 1.47 20.04 -5.80
CA GLY A 115 0.56 21.18 -5.68
C GLY A 115 -0.81 20.83 -5.06
N LEU A 116 -0.95 19.63 -4.50
CA LEU A 116 -2.19 19.17 -3.87
C LEU A 116 -2.37 19.70 -2.44
N GLU A 117 -1.26 20.01 -1.73
CA GLU A 117 -1.27 20.53 -0.37
C GLU A 117 -0.70 21.95 -0.33
N PRO A 118 -1.57 22.97 -0.20
CA PRO A 118 -1.14 24.36 -0.12
C PRO A 118 -0.71 24.80 1.30
N LEU A 119 -1.08 24.03 2.33
CA LEU A 119 -0.79 24.38 3.72
C LEU A 119 0.65 24.00 4.09
N ASP A 120 1.17 24.62 5.14
CA ASP A 120 2.39 24.15 5.78
C ASP A 120 2.18 22.80 6.49
N LEU A 121 3.26 22.19 7.00
CA LEU A 121 3.21 20.83 7.53
C LEU A 121 2.27 20.71 8.75
N GLU A 122 2.32 21.68 9.66
CA GLU A 122 1.53 21.64 10.89
C GLU A 122 0.04 21.90 10.61
N ALA A 123 -0.24 22.92 9.79
CA ALA A 123 -1.60 23.26 9.37
C ALA A 123 -2.25 22.13 8.55
N ALA A 124 -1.49 21.47 7.66
CA ALA A 124 -1.98 20.34 6.87
C ALA A 124 -2.39 19.15 7.76
N ILE A 125 -1.58 18.84 8.77
CA ILE A 125 -1.90 17.78 9.75
C ILE A 125 -3.11 18.17 10.61
N ALA A 126 -3.16 19.42 11.08
CA ALA A 126 -4.29 19.89 11.87
C ALA A 126 -5.62 19.87 11.09
N ALA A 127 -5.58 20.15 9.80
CA ALA A 127 -6.75 20.14 8.92
C ALA A 127 -7.26 18.72 8.58
N GLU A 128 -6.45 17.67 8.78
CA GLU A 128 -6.76 16.31 8.33
C GLU A 128 -8.12 15.81 8.84
N SER A 129 -8.39 15.95 10.14
CA SER A 129 -9.64 15.44 10.73
C SER A 129 -10.88 16.06 10.08
N GLN A 130 -10.88 17.38 9.87
CA GLN A 130 -11.97 18.07 9.20
C GLN A 130 -12.10 17.65 7.73
N ARG A 131 -10.98 17.50 7.03
CA ARG A 131 -10.95 17.10 5.62
C ARG A 131 -11.47 15.68 5.39
N LEU A 132 -11.34 14.80 6.37
CA LEU A 132 -11.79 13.41 6.29
C LEU A 132 -13.21 13.19 6.83
N ALA A 133 -13.85 14.22 7.38
CA ALA A 133 -15.20 14.11 7.91
C ALA A 133 -16.19 13.64 6.84
N GLY A 134 -16.95 12.58 7.14
CA GLY A 134 -17.93 11.99 6.22
C GLY A 134 -17.35 11.11 5.10
N ALA A 135 -16.05 10.93 5.03
CA ALA A 135 -15.42 10.14 3.97
C ALA A 135 -15.94 8.70 3.90
N GLU A 136 -16.14 8.04 5.03
CA GLU A 136 -16.62 6.65 5.07
C GLU A 136 -17.97 6.49 4.40
N ALA A 137 -18.93 7.37 4.68
CA ALA A 137 -20.26 7.33 4.07
C ALA A 137 -20.21 7.53 2.54
N VAL A 138 -19.29 8.35 2.05
CA VAL A 138 -19.07 8.54 0.61
C VAL A 138 -18.44 7.29 0.00
N LEU A 139 -17.40 6.76 0.61
CA LEU A 139 -16.62 5.61 0.10
C LEU A 139 -17.37 4.27 0.21
N ALA A 140 -18.41 4.17 1.02
CA ALA A 140 -19.28 3.00 1.07
C ALA A 140 -20.01 2.74 -0.26
N ARG A 141 -20.22 3.76 -1.07
CA ARG A 141 -20.84 3.59 -2.39
C ARG A 141 -19.83 2.97 -3.38
N PRO A 142 -20.31 2.14 -4.34
CA PRO A 142 -19.44 1.53 -5.36
C PRO A 142 -18.67 2.56 -6.21
N ASP A 143 -19.28 3.71 -6.48
CA ASP A 143 -18.72 4.83 -7.26
C ASP A 143 -18.15 5.95 -6.38
N GLY A 144 -18.16 5.75 -5.04
CA GLY A 144 -17.78 6.77 -4.07
C GLY A 144 -16.31 7.18 -4.20
N ARG A 145 -16.07 8.49 -4.27
CA ARG A 145 -14.72 9.07 -4.32
C ARG A 145 -14.63 10.22 -3.33
N HIS A 146 -13.56 10.24 -2.55
CA HIS A 146 -13.29 11.29 -1.59
C HIS A 146 -11.85 11.77 -1.72
N GLY A 147 -11.65 12.90 -2.39
CA GLY A 147 -10.32 13.41 -2.73
C GLY A 147 -9.42 13.60 -1.52
N SER A 148 -9.91 14.22 -0.45
CA SER A 148 -9.10 14.40 0.77
C SER A 148 -8.75 13.09 1.46
N HIS A 149 -9.62 12.07 1.43
CA HIS A 149 -9.29 10.76 1.97
C HIS A 149 -8.15 10.10 1.17
N GLN A 150 -8.10 10.33 -0.13
CA GLN A 150 -7.04 9.82 -0.98
C GLN A 150 -5.72 10.61 -0.81
N GLU A 151 -5.78 11.94 -0.71
CA GLU A 151 -4.61 12.81 -0.84
C GLU A 151 -4.11 13.43 0.47
N HIS A 152 -5.02 13.66 1.45
CA HIS A 152 -4.73 14.43 2.65
C HIS A 152 -4.82 13.61 3.97
N SER A 153 -4.80 12.28 3.89
CA SER A 153 -4.82 11.39 5.05
C SER A 153 -3.39 11.07 5.52
N TYR A 154 -2.80 11.97 6.27
CA TYR A 154 -1.40 11.90 6.69
C TYR A 154 -1.19 11.00 7.91
N LEU A 155 -1.76 11.37 9.05
CA LEU A 155 -1.71 10.57 10.28
C LEU A 155 -2.59 9.33 10.19
N SER A 156 -3.83 9.48 9.72
CA SER A 156 -4.80 8.38 9.68
C SER A 156 -4.26 7.17 8.89
N ARG A 157 -3.61 7.43 7.76
CA ARG A 157 -3.01 6.38 6.92
C ARG A 157 -1.75 5.76 7.53
N SER A 158 -1.13 6.42 8.52
CA SER A 158 0.01 5.87 9.27
C SER A 158 -0.41 5.09 10.51
N ARG A 159 -1.69 5.08 10.87
CA ARG A 159 -2.24 4.34 12.00
C ARG A 159 -2.58 2.91 11.60
N TYR A 160 -1.56 2.09 11.41
CA TYR A 160 -1.68 0.71 10.92
C TYR A 160 -2.50 -0.18 11.84
N GLU A 161 -2.46 0.07 13.14
CA GLU A 161 -3.26 -0.62 14.16
C GLU A 161 -4.77 -0.48 13.95
N ARG A 162 -5.19 0.50 13.18
CA ARG A 162 -6.61 0.70 12.83
C ARG A 162 -6.99 0.03 11.51
N GLN A 163 -6.02 -0.25 10.67
CA GLN A 163 -6.25 -0.79 9.32
C GLN A 163 -6.11 -2.31 9.29
N LEU A 164 -5.03 -2.85 9.85
CA LEU A 164 -4.70 -4.27 9.76
C LEU A 164 -5.75 -5.21 10.36
N PRO A 165 -6.42 -4.91 11.48
CA PRO A 165 -7.44 -5.80 12.04
C PRO A 165 -8.58 -6.11 11.07
N GLY A 166 -9.02 -5.14 10.27
CA GLY A 166 -10.06 -5.37 9.26
C GLY A 166 -9.64 -6.36 8.17
N TRP A 167 -8.35 -6.37 7.80
CA TRP A 167 -7.80 -7.34 6.86
C TRP A 167 -7.67 -8.73 7.48
N GLN A 168 -7.16 -8.80 8.71
CA GLN A 168 -6.97 -10.07 9.44
C GLN A 168 -8.30 -10.76 9.79
N ALA A 169 -9.37 -10.01 9.97
CA ALA A 169 -10.71 -10.57 10.18
C ALA A 169 -11.24 -11.32 8.94
N LEU A 170 -10.78 -10.96 7.75
CA LEU A 170 -11.27 -11.54 6.49
C LEU A 170 -10.28 -12.50 5.83
N PHE A 171 -8.99 -12.32 6.05
CA PHE A 171 -7.94 -13.10 5.41
C PHE A 171 -7.07 -13.78 6.47
N PRO A 172 -6.87 -15.10 6.37
CA PRO A 172 -6.05 -15.83 7.32
C PRO A 172 -4.56 -15.45 7.18
N PRO A 173 -3.74 -15.69 8.22
CA PRO A 173 -2.34 -15.26 8.25
C PRO A 173 -1.51 -15.73 7.04
N GLU A 174 -1.77 -16.91 6.51
CA GLU A 174 -1.08 -17.47 5.35
C GLU A 174 -1.40 -16.76 4.03
N GLN A 175 -2.42 -15.91 4.00
CA GLN A 175 -2.76 -15.05 2.87
C GLN A 175 -2.23 -13.61 3.03
N LEU A 176 -1.64 -13.25 4.17
CA LEU A 176 -1.23 -11.87 4.47
C LEU A 176 0.25 -11.81 4.85
N LEU A 177 1.10 -11.34 3.95
CA LEU A 177 2.51 -11.10 4.22
C LEU A 177 2.74 -9.62 4.54
N ILE A 178 3.17 -9.36 5.77
CA ILE A 178 3.54 -8.01 6.24
C ILE A 178 5.06 -7.93 6.31
N LEU A 179 5.63 -6.91 5.65
CA LEU A 179 7.06 -6.65 5.55
C LEU A 179 7.36 -5.22 6.01
N ARG A 180 8.56 -5.02 6.55
CA ARG A 180 9.07 -3.68 6.83
C ARG A 180 9.72 -3.10 5.58
N SER A 181 9.33 -1.88 5.22
CA SER A 181 9.86 -1.16 4.06
C SER A 181 11.37 -1.00 4.09
N GLU A 182 11.91 -0.73 5.27
CA GLU A 182 13.34 -0.54 5.48
C GLU A 182 14.13 -1.81 5.13
N ASP A 183 13.58 -3.00 5.41
CA ASP A 183 14.23 -4.28 5.10
C ASP A 183 14.34 -4.51 3.59
N LEU A 184 13.37 -4.00 2.81
CA LEU A 184 13.46 -4.04 1.35
C LEU A 184 14.72 -3.36 0.81
N PHE A 185 15.17 -2.30 1.50
CA PHE A 185 16.35 -1.52 1.07
C PHE A 185 17.66 -1.97 1.74
N THR A 186 17.59 -2.63 2.89
CA THR A 186 18.78 -3.09 3.64
C THR A 186 19.15 -4.53 3.34
N ASP A 187 18.16 -5.38 3.05
CA ASP A 187 18.36 -6.80 2.70
C ASP A 187 17.37 -7.25 1.61
N PRO A 188 17.51 -6.73 0.39
CA PRO A 188 16.61 -7.05 -0.71
C PRO A 188 16.59 -8.53 -1.09
N ALA A 189 17.69 -9.25 -0.89
CA ALA A 189 17.78 -10.66 -1.22
C ALA A 189 16.88 -11.51 -0.30
N SER A 190 16.87 -11.24 0.99
CA SER A 190 15.97 -11.91 1.94
C SER A 190 14.50 -11.60 1.64
N ILE A 191 14.18 -10.33 1.36
CA ILE A 191 12.82 -9.95 0.98
C ILE A 191 12.39 -10.64 -0.32
N TRP A 192 13.29 -10.75 -1.31
CA TRP A 192 13.02 -11.46 -2.55
C TRP A 192 12.66 -12.94 -2.33
N GLN A 193 13.44 -13.64 -1.52
CA GLN A 193 13.14 -15.03 -1.15
C GLN A 193 11.78 -15.17 -0.46
N ARG A 194 11.47 -14.28 0.47
CA ARG A 194 10.18 -14.29 1.17
C ARG A 194 9.01 -14.04 0.23
N LEU A 195 9.14 -13.10 -0.71
CA LEU A 195 8.12 -12.81 -1.73
C LEU A 195 7.87 -14.02 -2.62
N GLN A 196 8.93 -14.65 -3.17
CA GLN A 196 8.80 -15.84 -4.01
C GLN A 196 8.12 -16.99 -3.28
N SER A 197 8.58 -17.30 -2.07
CA SER A 197 7.98 -18.34 -1.22
C SER A 197 6.51 -18.07 -0.94
N PHE A 198 6.20 -16.84 -0.52
CA PHE A 198 4.83 -16.43 -0.21
C PHE A 198 3.93 -16.46 -1.45
N LEU A 199 4.41 -16.04 -2.62
CA LEU A 199 3.64 -16.06 -3.86
C LEU A 199 3.62 -17.43 -4.54
N GLY A 200 4.40 -18.40 -4.07
CA GLY A 200 4.52 -19.74 -4.66
C GLY A 200 5.15 -19.69 -6.04
N LEU A 201 6.17 -18.85 -6.21
CA LEU A 201 6.96 -18.72 -7.42
C LEU A 201 8.17 -19.66 -7.39
N THR A 202 8.67 -20.02 -8.55
CA THR A 202 9.94 -20.75 -8.65
C THR A 202 11.08 -19.87 -8.15
N PRO A 203 11.92 -20.35 -7.20
CA PRO A 203 12.99 -19.52 -6.68
C PRO A 203 14.01 -19.14 -7.75
N VAL A 204 14.21 -17.84 -7.93
CA VAL A 204 15.29 -17.27 -8.75
C VAL A 204 16.13 -16.33 -7.89
N PRO A 205 17.47 -16.26 -8.09
CA PRO A 205 18.31 -15.35 -7.33
C PRO A 205 17.93 -13.90 -7.61
N TRP A 206 18.02 -13.04 -6.58
CA TRP A 206 17.99 -11.60 -6.80
C TRP A 206 19.30 -11.14 -7.43
N ALA A 207 19.25 -10.68 -8.65
CA ALA A 207 20.41 -10.19 -9.39
C ALA A 207 20.30 -8.69 -9.75
N GLY A 208 19.17 -8.07 -9.38
CA GLY A 208 18.89 -6.68 -9.71
C GLY A 208 19.51 -5.69 -8.73
N GLU A 209 19.73 -4.47 -9.20
CA GLU A 209 19.93 -3.32 -8.33
C GLU A 209 18.54 -2.77 -7.94
N LEU A 210 18.36 -2.43 -6.66
CA LEU A 210 17.13 -1.75 -6.27
C LEU A 210 17.08 -0.38 -6.94
N PRO A 211 16.04 -0.11 -7.75
CA PRO A 211 15.90 1.21 -8.30
C PRO A 211 15.70 2.19 -7.12
N ARG A 212 16.52 3.22 -7.07
CA ARG A 212 16.38 4.32 -6.12
C ARG A 212 15.18 5.22 -6.48
N ALA A 213 14.04 4.59 -6.72
CA ALA A 213 12.81 5.28 -7.00
C ALA A 213 12.38 6.07 -5.76
N ASN A 214 12.36 7.39 -5.89
CA ASN A 214 11.86 8.31 -4.85
C ASN A 214 12.66 8.32 -3.53
N ALA A 215 14.00 8.25 -3.59
CA ALA A 215 14.84 8.73 -2.49
C ALA A 215 14.35 10.15 -2.15
N GLY A 216 13.85 10.34 -0.93
CA GLY A 216 13.30 11.64 -0.53
C GLY A 216 14.30 12.75 -0.78
N SER A 217 13.84 13.86 -1.31
CA SER A 217 14.63 15.02 -1.78
C SER A 217 15.26 15.82 -0.65
N GLY A 218 15.76 15.22 0.43
CA GLY A 218 16.40 15.96 1.53
C GLY A 218 15.44 16.84 2.37
N GLU A 219 14.24 17.13 1.86
CA GLU A 219 13.24 17.99 2.52
C GLU A 219 12.88 17.50 3.93
N GLN A 220 12.96 16.20 4.19
CA GLN A 220 12.72 15.66 5.54
C GLN A 220 13.74 16.15 6.57
N ALA A 221 14.93 16.56 6.17
CA ALA A 221 15.93 17.14 7.07
C ALA A 221 15.51 18.53 7.60
N THR A 222 14.60 19.22 6.91
CA THR A 222 14.11 20.55 7.29
C THR A 222 12.95 20.52 8.31
N VAL A 223 12.43 19.32 8.63
CA VAL A 223 11.32 19.18 9.58
C VAL A 223 11.78 19.49 11.00
N PRO A 224 11.13 20.42 11.72
CA PRO A 224 11.49 20.77 13.07
C PRO A 224 11.50 19.53 14.00
N PRO A 225 12.50 19.39 14.88
CA PRO A 225 12.57 18.28 15.83
C PRO A 225 11.30 18.16 16.71
N GLN A 226 10.70 19.29 17.07
CA GLN A 226 9.47 19.34 17.87
C GLN A 226 8.29 18.70 17.13
N LEU A 227 8.15 18.97 15.83
CA LEU A 227 7.09 18.36 15.00
C LEU A 227 7.31 16.84 14.89
N ARG A 228 8.56 16.40 14.72
CA ARG A 228 8.87 14.95 14.70
C ARG A 228 8.53 14.27 16.02
N ALA A 229 8.91 14.88 17.13
CA ALA A 229 8.60 14.37 18.46
C ALA A 229 7.08 14.27 18.69
N TRP A 230 6.35 15.32 18.32
CA TRP A 230 4.89 15.33 18.39
C TRP A 230 4.26 14.24 17.51
N LEU A 231 4.71 14.09 16.25
CA LEU A 231 4.23 13.02 15.38
C LEU A 231 4.48 11.64 15.98
N ARG A 232 5.65 11.41 16.59
CA ARG A 232 5.96 10.15 17.24
C ARG A 232 5.05 9.89 18.44
N GLU A 233 4.72 10.89 19.19
CA GLU A 233 3.74 10.79 20.28
C GLU A 233 2.34 10.44 19.75
N GLN A 234 1.85 11.14 18.72
CA GLN A 234 0.55 10.87 18.09
C GLN A 234 0.45 9.46 17.51
N LEU A 235 1.56 8.88 17.05
CA LEU A 235 1.67 7.56 16.44
C LEU A 235 2.22 6.49 17.42
N ALA A 236 2.41 6.83 18.71
CA ALA A 236 2.90 5.88 19.71
C ALA A 236 2.04 4.61 19.83
N PRO A 237 0.70 4.65 19.70
CA PRO A 237 -0.11 3.43 19.65
C PRO A 237 0.25 2.52 18.47
N THR A 238 0.54 3.10 17.30
CA THR A 238 0.95 2.35 16.10
C THR A 238 2.28 1.63 16.33
N TYR A 239 3.29 2.33 16.85
CA TYR A 239 4.59 1.72 17.15
C TYR A 239 4.45 0.53 18.09
N ARG A 240 3.72 0.72 19.21
CA ARG A 240 3.50 -0.38 20.18
C ARG A 240 2.74 -1.55 19.57
N ALA A 241 1.72 -1.30 18.77
CA ALA A 241 0.93 -2.35 18.14
C ALA A 241 1.74 -3.13 17.10
N MET A 242 2.58 -2.44 16.31
CA MET A 242 3.41 -3.10 15.30
C MET A 242 4.51 -3.95 15.94
N GLU A 243 5.13 -3.47 17.01
CA GLU A 243 6.13 -4.24 17.77
C GLU A 243 5.49 -5.47 18.42
N ALA A 244 4.40 -5.29 19.17
CA ALA A 244 3.76 -6.37 19.91
C ALA A 244 3.07 -7.42 19.02
N GLY A 245 2.42 -6.98 17.93
CA GLY A 245 1.63 -7.86 17.06
C GLY A 245 2.40 -8.49 15.91
N TYR A 246 3.48 -7.83 15.45
CA TYR A 246 4.18 -8.21 14.22
C TYR A 246 5.70 -8.26 14.35
N GLY A 247 6.25 -7.93 15.51
CA GLY A 247 7.71 -7.85 15.72
C GLY A 247 8.39 -6.76 14.87
N LEU A 248 7.63 -5.75 14.43
CA LEU A 248 8.14 -4.65 13.60
C LEU A 248 8.47 -3.45 14.49
N GLY A 249 9.76 -3.11 14.59
CA GLY A 249 10.29 -1.94 15.30
C GLY A 249 10.97 -0.94 14.34
N TRP A 250 10.93 0.38 14.71
CA TRP A 250 11.61 1.49 14.03
C TRP A 250 12.27 2.46 15.02
#